data_71d7c5e2cc193e734f310b0105f03163
#
_entry.id   71d7c5e2cc193e734f310b0105f03163
#
_cell.length_a   1.000
_cell.length_b   1.000
_cell.length_c   1.000
_cell.angle_alpha   90.00
_cell.angle_beta   90.00
_cell.angle_gamma   90.00
#
_symmetry.space_group_name_H-M   'P 1'
#
loop_
_entity.id
_entity.type
_entity.pdbx_description
1 polymer ?
#
loop_
_entity_poly.entity_id
_entity_poly.type
_entity_poly.pdbx_seq_one_letter_code
_entity_poly.pdbx_strand_id
1 'polypeptide(L)'
;MSVYRLLLPVAVLCGPAFAAEPDTATSSAALAKGDYRQVVAELQKGGLAVSGDPARLINLGTAYAHLGDYDRASDAFRRAMYSDVRYDLELADGSVIDSREAARLALAKLSRDARRQTASR
;
A
#
# COMPACT_ATOMS: atom_id res chain seq x y z
N MET A 1 -16.35 -3.39 8.70
CA MET A 1 -16.04 -2.07 9.23
C MET A 1 -14.57 -1.86 9.51
N SER A 2 -13.91 -2.77 10.12
CA SER A 2 -12.53 -2.64 10.54
C SER A 2 -11.51 -3.08 9.50
N VAL A 3 -11.89 -3.90 8.55
CA VAL A 3 -10.97 -4.51 7.59
C VAL A 3 -10.46 -3.52 6.56
N TYR A 4 -11.26 -2.56 6.22
CA TYR A 4 -10.84 -1.48 5.32
C TYR A 4 -9.82 -0.54 5.95
N ARG A 5 -9.94 -0.32 7.24
CA ARG A 5 -9.02 0.53 7.96
C ARG A 5 -7.62 -0.06 8.10
N LEU A 6 -7.51 -1.36 8.06
CA LEU A 6 -6.21 -2.03 8.19
C LEU A 6 -5.37 -2.01 6.93
N LEU A 7 -5.98 -1.75 5.79
CA LEU A 7 -5.25 -1.64 4.53
C LEU A 7 -5.09 -0.23 4.03
N LEU A 8 -5.94 0.64 4.50
CA LEU A 8 -5.82 2.07 4.26
C LEU A 8 -4.67 2.75 5.00
N PRO A 9 -4.09 2.08 5.88
CA PRO A 9 -3.23 2.71 6.83
C PRO A 9 -1.93 3.17 6.32
N VAL A 10 -1.60 2.67 5.27
CA VAL A 10 -0.31 2.98 4.76
C VAL A 10 -0.30 4.29 4.02
N ALA A 11 -1.35 4.95 4.17
CA ALA A 11 -1.34 6.35 3.97
C ALA A 11 -0.42 6.98 4.99
N VAL A 12 0.76 6.78 4.74
CA VAL A 12 1.87 7.24 5.47
C VAL A 12 1.73 8.69 5.81
N LEU A 13 1.34 8.88 6.95
CA LEU A 13 1.82 10.01 7.68
C LEU A 13 3.22 9.62 8.15
N CYS A 14 4.16 9.68 7.25
CA CYS A 14 5.53 9.73 7.65
C CYS A 14 5.66 10.83 8.68
N GLY A 15 6.28 10.52 9.76
CA GLY A 15 6.39 11.39 10.91
C GLY A 15 6.83 12.82 10.58
N PRO A 16 6.69 13.73 11.51
CA PRO A 16 6.75 15.17 11.26
C PRO A 16 8.08 15.70 10.73
N ALA A 17 9.07 14.88 10.59
CA ALA A 17 10.39 15.28 10.11
C ALA A 17 10.55 15.18 8.59
N PHE A 18 9.64 14.52 7.91
CA PHE A 18 9.66 14.45 6.46
C PHE A 18 8.35 15.03 5.97
N ALA A 19 8.43 16.18 5.34
CA ALA A 19 7.38 16.64 4.47
C ALA A 19 7.07 15.45 3.55
N ALA A 20 5.91 14.84 3.75
CA ALA A 20 5.46 13.76 2.88
C ALA A 20 5.63 14.25 1.45
N GLU A 21 6.37 13.52 0.65
CA GLU A 21 6.43 13.81 -0.77
C GLU A 21 4.98 14.05 -1.24
N PRO A 22 4.71 15.13 -1.95
CA PRO A 22 3.35 15.48 -2.34
C PRO A 22 2.56 14.30 -2.92
N ASP A 23 3.25 13.45 -3.64
CA ASP A 23 2.66 12.27 -4.27
C ASP A 23 2.17 11.22 -3.26
N THR A 24 2.86 11.06 -2.13
CA THR A 24 2.46 10.11 -1.10
C THR A 24 1.23 10.59 -0.36
N ALA A 25 1.19 11.87 -0.01
CA ALA A 25 0.02 12.46 0.65
C ALA A 25 -1.22 12.41 -0.25
N THR A 26 -1.06 12.70 -1.53
CA THR A 26 -2.14 12.66 -2.51
C THR A 26 -2.65 11.24 -2.72
N SER A 27 -1.75 10.27 -2.85
CA SER A 27 -2.14 8.86 -3.01
C SER A 27 -2.84 8.31 -1.77
N SER A 28 -2.44 8.76 -0.58
CA SER A 28 -3.12 8.39 0.66
C SER A 28 -4.54 8.91 0.74
N ALA A 29 -4.76 10.16 0.35
CA ALA A 29 -6.08 10.75 0.31
C ALA A 29 -6.97 10.04 -0.73
N ALA A 30 -6.43 9.70 -1.89
CA ALA A 30 -7.15 8.98 -2.92
C ALA A 30 -7.50 7.55 -2.48
N LEU A 31 -6.60 6.86 -1.75
CA LEU A 31 -6.90 5.57 -1.13
C LEU A 31 -8.05 5.65 -0.14
N ALA A 32 -8.04 6.68 0.72
CA ALA A 32 -9.09 6.90 1.70
C ALA A 32 -10.45 7.14 1.06
N LYS A 33 -10.48 7.73 -0.12
CA LYS A 33 -11.69 7.95 -0.92
C LYS A 33 -12.12 6.73 -1.74
N GLY A 34 -11.27 5.72 -1.85
CA GLY A 34 -11.51 4.55 -2.68
C GLY A 34 -11.24 4.78 -4.17
N ASP A 35 -10.53 5.83 -4.52
CA ASP A 35 -10.18 6.14 -5.90
C ASP A 35 -8.87 5.43 -6.31
N TYR A 36 -8.95 4.12 -6.41
CA TYR A 36 -7.80 3.26 -6.64
C TYR A 36 -7.14 3.46 -7.99
N ARG A 37 -7.93 3.80 -9.02
CA ARG A 37 -7.36 4.08 -10.36
C ARG A 37 -6.52 5.33 -10.36
N GLN A 38 -6.96 6.36 -9.65
CA GLN A 38 -6.18 7.59 -9.48
C GLN A 38 -4.87 7.30 -8.74
N VAL A 39 -4.91 6.50 -7.68
CA VAL A 39 -3.72 6.08 -6.94
C VAL A 39 -2.70 5.43 -7.87
N VAL A 40 -3.13 4.48 -8.67
CA VAL A 40 -2.26 3.80 -9.64
C VAL A 40 -1.67 4.80 -10.63
N ALA A 41 -2.49 5.66 -11.21
CA ALA A 41 -2.05 6.63 -12.20
C ALA A 41 -1.01 7.60 -11.63
N GLU A 42 -1.24 8.12 -10.44
CA GLU A 42 -0.34 9.08 -9.80
C GLU A 42 0.99 8.44 -9.39
N LEU A 43 0.93 7.27 -8.78
CA LEU A 43 2.13 6.58 -8.33
C LEU A 43 2.99 6.08 -9.49
N GLN A 44 2.38 5.70 -10.61
CA GLN A 44 3.12 5.32 -11.81
C GLN A 44 3.85 6.51 -12.46
N LYS A 45 3.26 7.69 -12.44
CA LYS A 45 3.91 8.90 -12.95
C LYS A 45 5.20 9.24 -12.23
N GLY A 46 5.26 8.99 -10.93
CA GLY A 46 6.43 9.30 -10.11
C GLY A 46 7.63 8.37 -10.31
N GLY A 47 7.61 7.49 -11.29
CA GLY A 47 8.73 6.55 -11.50
C GLY A 47 8.87 5.55 -10.35
N LEU A 48 7.79 5.19 -9.72
CA LEU A 48 7.75 4.32 -8.55
C LEU A 48 8.46 2.99 -8.75
N ALA A 49 8.49 2.51 -9.97
CA ALA A 49 9.20 1.30 -10.34
C ALA A 49 10.70 1.37 -9.98
N VAL A 50 11.23 2.57 -9.86
CA VAL A 50 12.64 2.84 -9.61
C VAL A 50 12.91 3.32 -8.19
N SER A 51 11.94 3.95 -7.54
CA SER A 51 12.17 4.62 -6.25
C SER A 51 12.35 3.68 -5.06
N GLY A 52 11.81 2.47 -5.13
CA GLY A 52 11.92 1.50 -4.05
C GLY A 52 11.26 1.91 -2.73
N ASP A 53 10.56 3.02 -2.69
CA ASP A 53 9.91 3.53 -1.49
C ASP A 53 8.81 2.55 -1.02
N PRO A 54 8.96 1.92 0.15
CA PRO A 54 8.03 0.90 0.60
C PRO A 54 6.62 1.42 0.83
N ALA A 55 6.46 2.65 1.31
CA ALA A 55 5.13 3.21 1.54
C ALA A 55 4.35 3.38 0.24
N ARG A 56 5.00 3.94 -0.76
CA ARG A 56 4.41 4.12 -2.09
C ARG A 56 4.09 2.78 -2.75
N LEU A 57 4.98 1.81 -2.61
CA LEU A 57 4.77 0.44 -3.11
C LEU A 57 3.60 -0.26 -2.42
N ILE A 58 3.44 -0.08 -1.11
CA ILE A 58 2.31 -0.64 -0.38
C ILE A 58 1.00 0.04 -0.81
N ASN A 59 0.98 1.36 -0.98
CA ASN A 59 -0.18 2.08 -1.50
C ASN A 59 -0.56 1.59 -2.90
N LEU A 60 0.42 1.42 -3.76
CA LEU A 60 0.21 0.90 -5.11
C LEU A 60 -0.35 -0.53 -5.08
N GLY A 61 0.23 -1.41 -4.27
CA GLY A 61 -0.24 -2.78 -4.10
C GLY A 61 -1.67 -2.83 -3.55
N THR A 62 -2.00 -1.96 -2.60
CA THR A 62 -3.34 -1.84 -2.05
C THR A 62 -4.35 -1.44 -3.13
N ALA A 63 -4.00 -0.46 -3.95
CA ALA A 63 -4.86 -0.02 -5.06
C ALA A 63 -5.08 -1.15 -6.07
N TYR A 64 -4.03 -1.85 -6.47
CA TYR A 64 -4.16 -3.00 -7.37
C TYR A 64 -5.03 -4.12 -6.79
N ALA A 65 -4.88 -4.40 -5.49
CA ALA A 65 -5.69 -5.41 -4.82
C ALA A 65 -7.19 -5.07 -4.87
N HIS A 66 -7.53 -3.82 -4.62
CA HIS A 66 -8.91 -3.35 -4.71
C HIS A 66 -9.46 -3.36 -6.15
N LEU A 67 -8.60 -3.19 -7.13
CA LEU A 67 -8.97 -3.30 -8.54
C LEU A 67 -9.04 -4.75 -9.04
N GLY A 68 -8.71 -5.72 -8.20
CA GLY A 68 -8.71 -7.15 -8.55
C GLY A 68 -7.46 -7.62 -9.28
N ASP A 69 -6.47 -6.76 -9.45
CA ASP A 69 -5.19 -7.10 -10.08
C ASP A 69 -4.22 -7.65 -9.02
N TYR A 70 -4.43 -8.90 -8.64
CA TYR A 70 -3.67 -9.53 -7.56
C TYR A 70 -2.21 -9.80 -7.91
N ASP A 71 -1.90 -9.99 -9.17
CA ASP A 71 -0.52 -10.22 -9.63
C ASP A 71 0.33 -8.97 -9.44
N ARG A 72 -0.15 -7.83 -9.88
CA ARG A 72 0.53 -6.55 -9.68
C ARG A 72 0.57 -6.14 -8.21
N ALA A 73 -0.51 -6.40 -7.47
CA ALA A 73 -0.55 -6.16 -6.03
C ALA A 73 0.52 -6.97 -5.31
N SER A 74 0.64 -8.26 -5.61
CA SER A 74 1.66 -9.15 -5.05
C SER A 74 3.06 -8.67 -5.36
N ASP A 75 3.31 -8.26 -6.59
CA ASP A 75 4.62 -7.73 -7.00
C ASP A 75 4.97 -6.45 -6.20
N ALA A 76 4.05 -5.52 -6.10
CA ALA A 76 4.28 -4.29 -5.35
C ALA A 76 4.57 -4.55 -3.87
N PHE A 77 3.82 -5.43 -3.22
CA PHE A 77 4.06 -5.79 -1.82
C PHE A 77 5.39 -6.50 -1.61
N ARG A 78 5.78 -7.41 -2.52
CA ARG A 78 7.09 -8.06 -2.45
C ARG A 78 8.22 -7.05 -2.59
N ARG A 79 8.12 -6.12 -3.51
CA ARG A 79 9.11 -5.08 -3.69
C ARG A 79 9.23 -4.19 -2.45
N ALA A 80 8.12 -3.87 -1.80
CA ALA A 80 8.12 -3.15 -0.53
C ALA A 80 8.81 -3.96 0.58
N MET A 81 8.52 -5.26 0.65
CA MET A 81 9.10 -6.15 1.65
C MET A 81 10.62 -6.30 1.51
N TYR A 82 11.13 -6.27 0.29
CA TYR A 82 12.56 -6.40 0.00
C TYR A 82 13.26 -5.07 -0.29
N SER A 83 12.59 -3.95 -0.06
CA SER A 83 13.19 -2.63 -0.24
C SER A 83 14.41 -2.45 0.67
N ASP A 84 15.44 -1.80 0.16
CA ASP A 84 16.59 -1.37 0.96
C ASP A 84 16.22 -0.28 1.96
N VAL A 85 15.17 0.46 1.67
CA VAL A 85 14.61 1.48 2.55
C VAL A 85 13.66 0.83 3.53
N ARG A 86 13.76 1.23 4.80
CA ARG A 86 12.93 0.71 5.87
C ARG A 86 12.62 1.83 6.86
N TYR A 87 11.36 1.97 7.21
CA TYR A 87 10.92 2.94 8.21
C TYR A 87 9.58 2.54 8.83
N ASP A 88 9.23 3.21 9.89
CA ASP A 88 7.98 2.98 10.59
C ASP A 88 6.84 3.73 9.88
N LEU A 89 5.73 3.04 9.73
CA LEU A 89 4.49 3.55 9.15
C LEU A 89 3.45 3.72 10.24
N GLU A 90 2.82 4.87 10.28
CA GLU A 90 1.66 5.09 11.14
C GLU A 90 0.40 4.60 10.44
N LEU A 91 -0.35 3.76 11.12
CA LEU A 91 -1.60 3.22 10.63
C LEU A 91 -2.76 4.17 10.94
N ALA A 92 -3.90 3.96 10.27
CA ALA A 92 -5.09 4.79 10.45
C ALA A 92 -5.64 4.77 11.89
N ASP A 93 -5.34 3.74 12.66
CA ASP A 93 -5.71 3.63 14.08
C ASP A 93 -4.68 4.26 15.03
N GLY A 94 -3.62 4.89 14.49
CA GLY A 94 -2.54 5.50 15.24
C GLY A 94 -1.44 4.55 15.68
N SER A 95 -1.58 3.26 15.41
CA SER A 95 -0.50 2.30 15.68
C SER A 95 0.65 2.45 14.69
N VAL A 96 1.82 2.00 15.07
CA VAL A 96 3.03 2.08 14.26
C VAL A 96 3.49 0.68 13.89
N ILE A 97 3.85 0.49 12.64
CA ILE A 97 4.32 -0.79 12.11
C ILE A 97 5.52 -0.58 11.19
N ASP A 98 6.46 -1.49 11.25
CA ASP A 98 7.58 -1.51 10.31
C ASP A 98 7.11 -1.76 8.87
N SER A 99 7.70 -1.05 7.91
CA SER A 99 7.30 -1.10 6.50
C SER A 99 7.37 -2.50 5.89
N ARG A 100 8.37 -3.30 6.25
CA ARG A 100 8.48 -4.69 5.78
C ARG A 100 7.39 -5.57 6.36
N GLU A 101 7.09 -5.36 7.64
CA GLU A 101 6.01 -6.08 8.31
C GLU A 101 4.66 -5.72 7.70
N ALA A 102 4.43 -4.43 7.43
CA ALA A 102 3.22 -3.97 6.75
C ALA A 102 3.05 -4.64 5.38
N ALA A 103 4.12 -4.69 4.59
CA ALA A 103 4.12 -5.34 3.28
C ALA A 103 3.84 -6.84 3.39
N ARG A 104 4.44 -7.50 4.38
CA ARG A 104 4.24 -8.93 4.64
C ARG A 104 2.79 -9.24 5.01
N LEU A 105 2.20 -8.45 5.89
CA LEU A 105 0.80 -8.60 6.29
C LEU A 105 -0.15 -8.35 5.12
N ALA A 106 0.14 -7.34 4.31
CA ALA A 106 -0.64 -7.04 3.11
C ALA A 106 -0.60 -8.20 2.10
N LEU A 107 0.57 -8.78 1.89
CA LEU A 107 0.74 -9.93 1.01
C LEU A 107 -0.01 -11.16 1.52
N ALA A 108 0.05 -11.43 2.83
CA ALA A 108 -0.68 -12.54 3.45
C ALA A 108 -2.21 -12.36 3.30
N LYS A 109 -2.70 -11.14 3.47
CA LYS A 109 -4.12 -10.83 3.26
C LYS A 109 -4.52 -11.03 1.81
N LEU A 110 -3.71 -10.53 0.87
CA LEU A 110 -3.94 -10.69 -0.55
C LEU A 110 -4.08 -12.17 -0.93
N SER A 111 -3.23 -13.03 -0.40
CA SER A 111 -3.27 -14.47 -0.65
C SER A 111 -4.54 -15.13 -0.12
N ARG A 112 -5.06 -14.66 1.02
CA ARG A 112 -6.34 -15.14 1.55
C ARG A 112 -7.51 -14.70 0.68
N ASP A 113 -7.51 -13.45 0.24
CA ASP A 113 -8.58 -12.89 -0.58
C ASP A 113 -8.62 -13.55 -1.96
N ALA A 114 -7.46 -13.80 -2.57
CA ALA A 114 -7.35 -14.52 -3.83
C ALA A 114 -7.92 -15.94 -3.74
N ARG A 115 -7.62 -16.66 -2.65
CA ARG A 115 -8.17 -18.00 -2.42
C ARG A 115 -9.69 -18.00 -2.24
N ARG A 116 -10.21 -17.00 -1.53
CA ARG A 116 -11.68 -16.85 -1.37
C ARG A 116 -12.36 -16.61 -2.70
N GLN A 117 -11.77 -15.76 -3.53
CA GLN A 117 -12.32 -15.45 -4.84
C GLN A 117 -12.33 -16.68 -5.76
N THR A 118 -11.29 -17.49 -5.71
CA THR A 118 -11.22 -18.75 -6.48
C THR A 118 -12.25 -19.76 -5.99
N ALA A 119 -12.46 -19.87 -4.68
CA ALA A 119 -13.41 -20.81 -4.08
C ALA A 119 -14.88 -20.43 -4.34
N SER A 120 -15.16 -19.15 -4.59
CA SER A 120 -16.52 -18.67 -4.88
C SER A 120 -16.94 -18.78 -6.35
N ARG A 121 -16.07 -19.26 -7.19
CA ARG A 121 -16.35 -19.57 -8.60
C ARG A 121 -16.66 -21.04 -8.75
#